data_ae36666173242fed3ca8a58d6dc7f1de
#
_entry.id   ae36666173242fed3ca8a58d6dc7f1de
#
_cell.length_a   1.000
_cell.length_b   1.000
_cell.length_c   1.000
_cell.angle_alpha   90.00
_cell.angle_beta   90.00
_cell.angle_gamma   90.00
#
_symmetry.space_group_name_H-M   'P 1'
#
loop_
_entity.id
_entity.type
_entity.pdbx_description
1 polymer ?
#
loop_
_entity_poly.entity_id
_entity_poly.type
_entity_poly.pdbx_seq_one_letter_code
_entity_poly.pdbx_strand_id
1 'polypeptide(L)'
;MKDFETLSRKHFDRQAAEYDQRDTYYYSQNGKISCRDIAQQIRTVPYEALLDVGCGTGFLLDLLVVQKAARYSGLDLSEEMIRVAKGKAIPGAEFVAGSADKLPYPDESFDIVTCSQSFHHYPYPEKAMREAWRVLKSGGLYILSDTGIGGVGAWIDNHILFKLARSGDCHTTNRKGIERMMANVGFTITDSRQIRGMIYTVTGKKETR
;
A
#
# COMPACT_ATOMS: atom_id res chain seq x y z
N MET A 1 13.60 9.57 19.57
CA MET A 1 12.40 9.52 18.72
C MET A 1 12.07 8.06 18.49
N LYS A 2 10.79 7.65 18.49
CA LYS A 2 10.39 6.25 18.29
C LYS A 2 10.68 5.85 16.85
N ASP A 3 11.36 4.72 16.65
CA ASP A 3 11.67 4.18 15.33
C ASP A 3 10.50 3.26 14.88
N PHE A 4 9.52 3.86 14.22
CA PHE A 4 8.32 3.16 13.75
C PHE A 4 8.65 2.15 12.64
N GLU A 5 9.62 2.42 11.78
CA GLU A 5 10.01 1.46 10.72
C GLU A 5 10.57 0.17 11.32
N THR A 6 11.50 0.29 12.27
CA THR A 6 12.04 -0.89 12.98
C THR A 6 10.95 -1.66 13.73
N LEU A 7 9.98 -0.97 14.32
CA LEU A 7 8.86 -1.63 15.01
C LEU A 7 7.95 -2.37 14.03
N SER A 8 7.56 -1.72 12.94
CA SER A 8 6.74 -2.30 11.87
C SER A 8 7.45 -3.53 11.28
N ARG A 9 8.71 -3.40 10.86
CA ARG A 9 9.50 -4.51 10.32
C ARG A 9 9.52 -5.69 11.27
N LYS A 10 9.89 -5.51 12.55
CA LYS A 10 9.92 -6.60 13.55
C LYS A 10 8.55 -7.22 13.80
N HIS A 11 7.48 -6.44 13.70
CA HIS A 11 6.12 -6.94 13.84
C HIS A 11 5.77 -7.88 12.70
N PHE A 12 5.98 -7.45 11.47
CA PHE A 12 5.65 -8.21 10.27
C PHE A 12 6.60 -9.38 10.01
N ASP A 13 7.90 -9.25 10.31
CA ASP A 13 8.85 -10.39 10.26
C ASP A 13 8.37 -11.58 11.10
N ARG A 14 7.83 -11.32 12.30
CA ARG A 14 7.30 -12.38 13.17
C ARG A 14 6.01 -13.03 12.66
N GLN A 15 5.25 -12.33 11.83
CA GLN A 15 3.95 -12.80 11.35
C GLN A 15 4.02 -13.43 9.95
N ALA A 16 5.08 -13.18 9.20
CA ALA A 16 5.17 -13.49 7.78
C ALA A 16 4.83 -14.94 7.43
N ALA A 17 5.35 -15.92 8.20
CA ALA A 17 5.16 -17.34 7.91
C ALA A 17 3.69 -17.81 8.00
N GLU A 18 2.89 -17.15 8.83
CA GLU A 18 1.48 -17.51 9.06
C GLU A 18 0.49 -16.47 8.50
N TYR A 19 1.00 -15.39 7.88
CA TYR A 19 0.20 -14.23 7.52
C TYR A 19 -1.00 -14.57 6.64
N ASP A 20 -0.80 -15.41 5.63
CA ASP A 20 -1.87 -15.80 4.69
C ASP A 20 -2.87 -16.80 5.28
N GLN A 21 -2.46 -17.58 6.29
CA GLN A 21 -3.27 -18.65 6.90
C GLN A 21 -4.21 -18.13 7.99
N ARG A 22 -3.99 -16.90 8.48
CA ARG A 22 -4.77 -16.32 9.57
C ARG A 22 -6.07 -15.70 9.08
N ASP A 23 -7.07 -16.52 8.79
CA ASP A 23 -8.42 -16.04 8.44
C ASP A 23 -9.15 -15.33 9.58
N THR A 24 -8.65 -15.43 10.81
CA THR A 24 -9.27 -14.87 12.03
C THR A 24 -8.77 -13.48 12.42
N TYR A 25 -7.70 -12.98 11.83
CA TYR A 25 -7.20 -11.65 12.15
C TYR A 25 -7.89 -10.57 11.32
N TYR A 26 -8.44 -9.57 12.01
CA TYR A 26 -9.08 -8.38 11.42
C TYR A 26 -8.23 -7.74 10.32
N TYR A 27 -6.90 -7.69 10.49
CA TYR A 27 -5.97 -7.11 9.53
C TYR A 27 -5.84 -7.92 8.23
N SER A 28 -5.75 -9.24 8.29
CA SER A 28 -5.67 -10.08 7.08
C SER A 28 -6.97 -10.05 6.27
N GLN A 29 -8.11 -9.98 6.92
CA GLN A 29 -9.42 -9.82 6.27
C GLN A 29 -9.53 -8.46 5.55
N ASN A 30 -9.14 -7.36 6.20
CA ASN A 30 -9.14 -6.03 5.58
C ASN A 30 -8.18 -5.97 4.39
N GLY A 31 -7.00 -6.57 4.49
CA GLY A 31 -6.05 -6.70 3.39
C GLY A 31 -6.66 -7.42 2.19
N LYS A 32 -7.30 -8.57 2.41
CA LYS A 32 -7.96 -9.33 1.34
C LYS A 32 -9.12 -8.54 0.69
N ILE A 33 -9.88 -7.77 1.47
CA ILE A 33 -10.96 -6.89 0.95
C ILE A 33 -10.36 -5.80 0.08
N SER A 34 -9.35 -5.09 0.56
CA SER A 34 -8.67 -4.01 -0.15
C SER A 34 -8.02 -4.51 -1.45
N CYS A 35 -7.30 -5.63 -1.40
CA CYS A 35 -6.66 -6.22 -2.58
C CYS A 35 -7.68 -6.63 -3.65
N ARG A 36 -8.82 -7.23 -3.26
CA ARG A 36 -9.88 -7.59 -4.20
C ARG A 36 -10.55 -6.37 -4.82
N ASP A 37 -10.76 -5.31 -4.05
CA ASP A 37 -11.30 -4.04 -4.54
C ASP A 37 -10.36 -3.41 -5.57
N ILE A 38 -9.05 -3.33 -5.27
CA ILE A 38 -8.03 -2.84 -6.21
C ILE A 38 -8.01 -3.71 -7.48
N ALA A 39 -7.96 -5.03 -7.34
CA ALA A 39 -7.93 -5.94 -8.49
C ALA A 39 -9.17 -5.79 -9.39
N GLN A 40 -10.35 -5.59 -8.80
CA GLN A 40 -11.58 -5.34 -9.55
C GLN A 40 -11.53 -3.99 -10.27
N GLN A 41 -11.01 -2.94 -9.62
CA GLN A 41 -10.92 -1.59 -10.20
C GLN A 41 -10.02 -1.57 -11.44
N ILE A 42 -8.86 -2.24 -11.39
CA ILE A 42 -7.88 -2.20 -12.48
C ILE A 42 -8.11 -3.26 -13.56
N ARG A 43 -9.12 -4.11 -13.43
CA ARG A 43 -9.39 -5.22 -14.33
C ARG A 43 -9.49 -4.80 -15.81
N THR A 44 -10.06 -3.64 -16.07
CA THR A 44 -10.26 -3.09 -17.43
C THR A 44 -9.27 -1.99 -17.78
N VAL A 45 -8.38 -1.62 -16.85
CA VAL A 45 -7.37 -0.59 -17.08
C VAL A 45 -6.22 -1.18 -17.90
N PRO A 46 -5.76 -0.54 -18.97
CA PRO A 46 -4.56 -0.97 -19.69
C PRO A 46 -3.31 -0.61 -18.85
N TYR A 47 -2.42 -1.57 -18.61
CA TYR A 47 -1.10 -1.37 -18.00
C TYR A 47 -0.14 -2.48 -18.42
N GLU A 48 1.16 -2.18 -18.42
CA GLU A 48 2.25 -3.13 -18.71
C GLU A 48 3.15 -3.35 -17.48
N ALA A 49 3.16 -2.41 -16.55
CA ALA A 49 3.97 -2.46 -15.33
C ALA A 49 3.19 -1.96 -14.12
N LEU A 50 3.18 -2.75 -13.05
CA LEU A 50 2.53 -2.43 -11.78
C LEU A 50 3.50 -2.64 -10.61
N LEU A 51 3.52 -1.66 -9.67
CA LEU A 51 4.22 -1.75 -8.41
C LEU A 51 3.21 -1.79 -7.25
N ASP A 52 3.37 -2.77 -6.36
CA ASP A 52 2.65 -2.84 -5.07
C ASP A 52 3.59 -2.45 -3.93
N VAL A 53 3.30 -1.34 -3.25
CA VAL A 53 4.10 -0.79 -2.15
C VAL A 53 3.49 -1.19 -0.81
N GLY A 54 4.27 -1.90 0.02
CA GLY A 54 3.79 -2.63 1.19
C GLY A 54 3.08 -3.92 0.77
N CYS A 55 3.69 -4.68 -0.14
CA CYS A 55 3.07 -5.83 -0.79
C CYS A 55 2.86 -7.04 0.14
N GLY A 56 3.46 -7.03 1.34
CA GLY A 56 3.43 -8.16 2.27
C GLY A 56 3.89 -9.44 1.60
N THR A 57 3.07 -10.49 1.71
CA THR A 57 3.31 -11.79 1.10
C THR A 57 2.94 -11.87 -0.40
N GLY A 58 2.66 -10.74 -1.06
CA GLY A 58 2.36 -10.68 -2.48
C GLY A 58 0.93 -11.07 -2.87
N PHE A 59 -0.02 -11.03 -1.94
CA PHE A 59 -1.41 -11.47 -2.17
C PHE A 59 -2.11 -10.71 -3.31
N LEU A 60 -1.92 -9.38 -3.42
CA LEU A 60 -2.48 -8.62 -4.54
C LEU A 60 -1.90 -9.06 -5.88
N LEU A 61 -0.58 -9.22 -5.96
CA LEU A 61 0.08 -9.62 -7.21
C LEU A 61 -0.34 -11.02 -7.64
N ASP A 62 -0.53 -11.95 -6.70
CA ASP A 62 -1.05 -13.30 -6.96
C ASP A 62 -2.48 -13.27 -7.56
N LEU A 63 -3.34 -12.36 -7.10
CA LEU A 63 -4.65 -12.14 -7.71
C LEU A 63 -4.57 -11.57 -9.13
N LEU A 64 -3.58 -10.73 -9.42
CA LEU A 64 -3.50 -9.99 -10.68
C LEU A 64 -2.89 -10.81 -11.82
N VAL A 65 -1.88 -11.65 -11.54
CA VAL A 65 -1.19 -12.44 -12.58
C VAL A 65 -2.11 -13.41 -13.32
N VAL A 66 -3.18 -13.88 -12.66
CA VAL A 66 -4.20 -14.74 -13.29
C VAL A 66 -5.15 -13.94 -14.19
N GLN A 67 -5.18 -12.61 -14.05
CA GLN A 67 -6.08 -11.74 -14.82
C GLN A 67 -5.39 -11.13 -16.03
N LYS A 68 -4.11 -10.84 -15.93
CA LYS A 68 -3.36 -10.12 -16.97
C LYS A 68 -1.87 -10.42 -16.90
N ALA A 69 -1.26 -10.66 -18.07
CA ALA A 69 0.19 -10.72 -18.20
C ALA A 69 0.76 -9.28 -18.20
N ALA A 70 1.57 -8.96 -17.21
CA ALA A 70 2.27 -7.68 -17.05
C ALA A 70 3.56 -7.90 -16.24
N ARG A 71 4.39 -6.87 -16.15
CA ARG A 71 5.52 -6.86 -15.22
C ARG A 71 5.01 -6.40 -13.84
N TYR A 72 5.18 -7.25 -12.85
CA TYR A 72 4.76 -6.99 -11.48
C TYR A 72 5.98 -6.79 -10.58
N SER A 73 5.94 -5.77 -9.74
CA SER A 73 6.94 -5.51 -8.71
C SER A 73 6.26 -5.35 -7.37
N GLY A 74 6.79 -6.01 -6.35
CA GLY A 74 6.35 -5.86 -4.96
C GLY A 74 7.48 -5.31 -4.10
N LEU A 75 7.19 -4.33 -3.26
CA LEU A 75 8.14 -3.81 -2.29
C LEU A 75 7.51 -3.88 -0.89
N ASP A 76 8.27 -4.37 0.08
CA ASP A 76 7.89 -4.40 1.49
C ASP A 76 9.09 -4.09 2.39
N LEU A 77 8.85 -3.53 3.55
CA LEU A 77 9.88 -3.22 4.54
C LEU A 77 10.41 -4.50 5.23
N SER A 78 9.58 -5.55 5.35
CA SER A 78 9.90 -6.82 5.99
C SER A 78 10.59 -7.77 5.00
N GLU A 79 11.83 -8.15 5.31
CA GLU A 79 12.57 -9.16 4.54
C GLU A 79 11.89 -10.53 4.58
N GLU A 80 11.23 -10.86 5.71
CA GLU A 80 10.51 -12.13 5.85
C GLU A 80 9.23 -12.16 5.01
N MET A 81 8.48 -11.03 4.91
CA MET A 81 7.35 -10.92 3.97
C MET A 81 7.82 -11.15 2.53
N ILE A 82 8.91 -10.50 2.14
CA ILE A 82 9.50 -10.66 0.80
C ILE A 82 9.97 -12.10 0.57
N ARG A 83 10.55 -12.76 1.58
CA ARG A 83 10.94 -14.17 1.48
C ARG A 83 9.72 -15.07 1.21
N VAL A 84 8.61 -14.85 1.92
CA VAL A 84 7.36 -15.60 1.70
C VAL A 84 6.80 -15.32 0.30
N ALA A 85 6.75 -14.05 -0.11
CA ALA A 85 6.27 -13.64 -1.44
C ALA A 85 7.07 -14.32 -2.57
N LYS A 86 8.41 -14.30 -2.48
CA LYS A 86 9.29 -15.00 -3.44
C LYS A 86 9.05 -16.53 -3.46
N GLY A 87 8.76 -17.12 -2.30
CA GLY A 87 8.47 -18.56 -2.17
C GLY A 87 7.19 -18.99 -2.91
N LYS A 88 6.28 -18.07 -3.21
CA LYS A 88 5.07 -18.34 -4.01
C LYS A 88 5.33 -18.49 -5.51
N ALA A 89 6.50 -18.07 -5.98
CA ALA A 89 6.88 -18.13 -7.39
C ALA A 89 5.83 -17.51 -8.33
N ILE A 90 5.28 -16.35 -7.96
CA ILE A 90 4.24 -15.66 -8.73
C ILE A 90 4.80 -15.28 -10.11
N PRO A 91 4.20 -15.73 -11.22
CA PRO A 91 4.73 -15.51 -12.56
C PRO A 91 4.86 -14.02 -12.92
N GLY A 92 6.03 -13.60 -13.40
CA GLY A 92 6.28 -12.23 -13.82
C GLY A 92 6.36 -11.21 -12.67
N ALA A 93 6.40 -11.66 -11.41
CA ALA A 93 6.53 -10.80 -10.25
C ALA A 93 7.96 -10.84 -9.66
N GLU A 94 8.48 -9.65 -9.39
CA GLU A 94 9.75 -9.45 -8.67
C GLU A 94 9.47 -8.78 -7.32
N PHE A 95 10.21 -9.21 -6.29
CA PHE A 95 10.00 -8.72 -4.92
C PHE A 95 11.31 -8.18 -4.34
N VAL A 96 11.25 -6.99 -3.73
CA VAL A 96 12.39 -6.29 -3.16
C VAL A 96 12.07 -5.80 -1.75
N ALA A 97 12.98 -6.02 -0.80
CA ALA A 97 12.89 -5.42 0.53
C ALA A 97 13.34 -3.95 0.46
N GLY A 98 12.54 -3.04 1.03
CA GLY A 98 12.84 -1.61 0.99
C GLY A 98 11.78 -0.75 1.67
N SER A 99 12.10 0.54 1.87
CA SER A 99 11.19 1.52 2.44
C SER A 99 10.37 2.23 1.35
N ALA A 100 9.10 2.49 1.63
CA ALA A 100 8.18 3.21 0.75
C ALA A 100 8.60 4.66 0.50
N ASP A 101 9.39 5.24 1.39
CA ASP A 101 9.87 6.62 1.28
C ASP A 101 11.14 6.79 0.43
N LYS A 102 11.67 5.67 -0.11
CA LYS A 102 12.82 5.64 -1.02
C LYS A 102 12.72 4.41 -1.94
N LEU A 103 11.89 4.50 -2.95
CA LEU A 103 11.65 3.41 -3.89
C LEU A 103 12.88 3.16 -4.79
N PRO A 104 13.41 1.91 -4.88
CA PRO A 104 14.61 1.59 -5.66
C PRO A 104 14.29 1.43 -7.17
N TYR A 105 13.43 2.29 -7.70
CA TYR A 105 13.01 2.26 -9.09
C TYR A 105 13.25 3.63 -9.76
N PRO A 106 13.55 3.66 -11.07
CA PRO A 106 13.64 4.89 -11.83
C PRO A 106 12.32 5.67 -11.86
N ASP A 107 12.41 6.97 -12.22
CA ASP A 107 11.24 7.77 -12.52
C ASP A 107 10.43 7.15 -13.66
N GLU A 108 9.12 7.34 -13.64
CA GLU A 108 8.20 6.95 -14.73
C GLU A 108 8.32 5.49 -15.19
N SER A 109 8.48 4.56 -14.22
CA SER A 109 8.68 3.13 -14.47
C SER A 109 7.40 2.32 -14.51
N PHE A 110 6.32 2.81 -13.89
CA PHE A 110 5.09 2.06 -13.68
C PHE A 110 3.85 2.78 -14.20
N ASP A 111 2.92 2.00 -14.76
CA ASP A 111 1.62 2.51 -15.19
C ASP A 111 0.66 2.59 -14.01
N ILE A 112 0.80 1.68 -13.04
CA ILE A 112 0.00 1.63 -11.81
C ILE A 112 0.93 1.45 -10.62
N VAL A 113 0.67 2.20 -9.55
CA VAL A 113 1.23 1.97 -8.21
C VAL A 113 0.07 1.71 -7.26
N THR A 114 0.17 0.67 -6.44
CA THR A 114 -0.82 0.30 -5.44
C THR A 114 -0.23 0.37 -4.03
N CYS A 115 -1.09 0.61 -3.04
CA CYS A 115 -0.77 0.49 -1.62
C CYS A 115 -2.02 -0.03 -0.90
N SER A 116 -1.94 -1.24 -0.34
CA SER A 116 -3.08 -1.92 0.30
C SER A 116 -2.80 -2.19 1.76
N GLN A 117 -3.56 -1.57 2.67
CA GLN A 117 -3.49 -1.76 4.13
C GLN A 117 -2.06 -1.67 4.70
N SER A 118 -1.29 -0.71 4.20
CA SER A 118 0.12 -0.52 4.56
C SER A 118 0.46 0.93 4.87
N PHE A 119 -0.28 1.88 4.31
CA PHE A 119 0.04 3.31 4.38
C PHE A 119 0.06 3.85 5.82
N HIS A 120 -0.78 3.35 6.70
CA HIS A 120 -0.82 3.74 8.13
C HIS A 120 0.44 3.34 8.92
N HIS A 121 1.33 2.53 8.35
CA HIS A 121 2.65 2.20 8.91
C HIS A 121 3.78 3.12 8.43
N TYR A 122 3.52 4.06 7.50
CA TYR A 122 4.58 4.90 6.94
C TYR A 122 4.82 6.14 7.80
N PRO A 123 5.99 6.27 8.45
CA PRO A 123 6.28 7.42 9.33
C PRO A 123 6.39 8.74 8.56
N TYR A 124 6.66 8.68 7.26
CA TYR A 124 6.74 9.82 6.35
C TYR A 124 5.76 9.67 5.18
N PRO A 125 4.44 9.71 5.42
CA PRO A 125 3.42 9.34 4.43
C PRO A 125 3.45 10.23 3.17
N GLU A 126 3.72 11.52 3.32
CA GLU A 126 3.86 12.42 2.16
C GLU A 126 5.09 12.10 1.32
N LYS A 127 6.19 11.67 1.93
CA LYS A 127 7.41 11.28 1.23
C LYS A 127 7.17 10.00 0.42
N ALA A 128 6.54 8.99 1.03
CA ALA A 128 6.14 7.77 0.34
C ALA A 128 5.20 8.05 -0.85
N MET A 129 4.26 8.98 -0.66
CA MET A 129 3.33 9.37 -1.73
C MET A 129 4.04 10.13 -2.88
N ARG A 130 5.06 10.97 -2.58
CA ARG A 130 5.90 11.60 -3.60
C ARG A 130 6.75 10.58 -4.37
N GLU A 131 7.26 9.54 -3.70
CA GLU A 131 7.97 8.45 -4.36
C GLU A 131 7.03 7.66 -5.30
N ALA A 132 5.79 7.35 -4.85
CA ALA A 132 4.78 6.76 -5.72
C ALA A 132 4.51 7.64 -6.96
N TRP A 133 4.39 8.95 -6.76
CA TRP A 133 4.21 9.91 -7.87
C TRP A 133 5.43 9.94 -8.80
N ARG A 134 6.65 9.90 -8.27
CA ARG A 134 7.90 9.92 -9.04
C ARG A 134 8.00 8.71 -9.97
N VAL A 135 7.77 7.51 -9.44
CA VAL A 135 7.92 6.26 -10.22
C VAL A 135 6.75 5.98 -11.16
N LEU A 136 5.62 6.68 -11.00
CA LEU A 136 4.50 6.60 -11.94
C LEU A 136 4.82 7.32 -13.24
N LYS A 137 4.47 6.70 -14.36
CA LYS A 137 4.44 7.34 -15.68
C LYS A 137 3.39 8.45 -15.71
N SER A 138 3.56 9.41 -16.63
CA SER A 138 2.51 10.36 -16.97
C SER A 138 1.24 9.62 -17.39
N GLY A 139 0.07 10.01 -16.88
CA GLY A 139 -1.20 9.32 -17.06
C GLY A 139 -1.42 8.10 -16.15
N GLY A 140 -0.41 7.69 -15.37
CA GLY A 140 -0.47 6.54 -14.47
C GLY A 140 -1.36 6.76 -13.25
N LEU A 141 -1.76 5.65 -12.60
CA LEU A 141 -2.69 5.64 -11.47
C LEU A 141 -1.98 5.24 -10.18
N TYR A 142 -2.23 6.00 -9.11
CA TYR A 142 -1.94 5.59 -7.73
C TYR A 142 -3.22 5.19 -7.04
N ILE A 143 -3.30 3.94 -6.57
CA ILE A 143 -4.49 3.38 -5.93
C ILE A 143 -4.11 3.00 -4.49
N LEU A 144 -4.66 3.73 -3.53
CA LEU A 144 -4.45 3.51 -2.12
C LEU A 144 -5.74 3.02 -1.47
N SER A 145 -5.70 1.82 -0.88
CA SER A 145 -6.79 1.27 -0.08
C SER A 145 -6.30 1.03 1.34
N ASP A 146 -6.92 1.70 2.31
CA ASP A 146 -6.50 1.61 3.71
C ASP A 146 -7.68 1.70 4.66
N THR A 147 -7.40 1.52 5.94
CA THR A 147 -8.36 1.67 7.03
C THR A 147 -7.99 2.90 7.85
N GLY A 148 -8.99 3.71 8.18
CA GLY A 148 -8.69 4.85 9.03
C GLY A 148 -9.92 5.66 9.43
N ILE A 149 -9.69 6.49 10.42
CA ILE A 149 -10.68 7.41 10.99
C ILE A 149 -10.22 8.87 10.84
N GLY A 150 -11.11 9.78 11.11
CA GLY A 150 -10.82 11.22 11.06
C GLY A 150 -11.22 11.95 12.33
N GLY A 151 -11.03 13.27 12.34
CA GLY A 151 -11.45 14.14 13.43
C GLY A 151 -10.66 13.91 14.72
N VAL A 152 -11.34 14.09 15.87
CA VAL A 152 -10.72 13.98 17.21
C VAL A 152 -10.18 12.57 17.47
N GLY A 153 -10.85 11.52 16.98
CA GLY A 153 -10.38 10.13 17.12
C GLY A 153 -9.01 9.94 16.46
N ALA A 154 -8.85 10.40 15.22
CA ALA A 154 -7.55 10.34 14.52
C ALA A 154 -6.47 11.13 15.27
N TRP A 155 -6.82 12.28 15.83
CA TRP A 155 -5.87 13.08 16.62
C TRP A 155 -5.39 12.31 17.86
N ILE A 156 -6.30 11.65 18.60
CA ILE A 156 -5.97 10.82 19.76
C ILE A 156 -5.05 9.67 19.36
N ASP A 157 -5.41 8.91 18.31
CA ASP A 157 -4.60 7.81 17.81
C ASP A 157 -3.18 8.27 17.44
N ASN A 158 -3.08 9.30 16.62
CA ASN A 158 -1.81 9.79 16.10
C ASN A 158 -0.88 10.40 17.18
N HIS A 159 -1.44 11.03 18.21
CA HIS A 159 -0.64 11.76 19.20
C HIS A 159 -0.42 10.97 20.48
N ILE A 160 -1.27 10.01 20.80
CA ILE A 160 -1.26 9.28 22.06
C ILE A 160 -1.11 7.76 21.82
N LEU A 161 -2.10 7.12 21.18
CA LEU A 161 -2.17 5.66 21.15
C LEU A 161 -1.04 5.02 20.36
N PHE A 162 -0.73 5.52 19.15
CA PHE A 162 0.35 4.96 18.33
C PHE A 162 1.74 5.20 18.92
N LYS A 163 1.91 6.25 19.73
CA LYS A 163 3.17 6.44 20.48
C LYS A 163 3.37 5.37 21.55
N LEU A 164 2.31 4.77 22.04
CA LEU A 164 2.33 3.69 23.04
C LEU A 164 2.30 2.30 22.39
N ALA A 165 1.69 2.16 21.23
CA ALA A 165 1.58 0.90 20.50
C ALA A 165 2.94 0.33 20.08
N ARG A 166 3.02 -1.00 19.92
CA ARG A 166 4.22 -1.73 19.50
C ARG A 166 4.07 -2.39 18.11
N SER A 167 2.94 -2.17 17.46
CA SER A 167 2.61 -2.71 16.13
C SER A 167 3.33 -2.01 14.98
N GLY A 168 3.87 -0.81 15.22
CA GLY A 168 4.47 0.02 14.17
C GLY A 168 3.47 0.94 13.47
N ASP A 169 2.18 0.91 13.86
CA ASP A 169 1.23 1.92 13.41
C ASP A 169 1.71 3.30 13.84
N CYS A 170 1.73 4.24 12.95
CA CYS A 170 2.27 5.56 13.22
C CYS A 170 1.33 6.72 12.87
N HIS A 171 0.35 6.49 12.01
CA HIS A 171 -0.69 7.48 11.75
C HIS A 171 -1.98 6.81 11.25
N THR A 172 -3.10 7.48 11.47
CA THR A 172 -4.39 7.16 10.84
C THR A 172 -4.97 8.42 10.22
N THR A 173 -5.65 8.25 9.12
CA THR A 173 -6.41 9.32 8.49
C THR A 173 -7.61 8.73 7.74
N ASN A 174 -8.64 9.52 7.55
CA ASN A 174 -9.79 9.09 6.77
C ASN A 174 -9.56 9.34 5.27
N ARG A 175 -10.51 8.85 4.47
CA ARG A 175 -10.54 8.99 3.03
C ARG A 175 -10.28 10.44 2.54
N LYS A 176 -10.95 11.44 3.15
CA LYS A 176 -10.76 12.87 2.80
C LYS A 176 -9.35 13.38 3.12
N GLY A 177 -8.70 12.81 4.14
CA GLY A 177 -7.30 13.12 4.46
C GLY A 177 -6.36 12.59 3.37
N ILE A 178 -6.59 11.38 2.88
CA ILE A 178 -5.83 10.81 1.75
C ILE A 178 -6.05 11.63 0.47
N GLU A 179 -7.30 11.99 0.14
CA GLU A 179 -7.60 12.84 -1.02
C GLU A 179 -6.78 14.15 -0.99
N ARG A 180 -6.73 14.81 0.17
CA ARG A 180 -5.94 16.05 0.35
C ARG A 180 -4.44 15.82 0.20
N MET A 181 -3.90 14.73 0.79
CA MET A 181 -2.48 14.42 0.65
C MET A 181 -2.12 14.10 -0.82
N MET A 182 -2.93 13.33 -1.53
CA MET A 182 -2.74 13.05 -2.95
C MET A 182 -2.76 14.33 -3.78
N ALA A 183 -3.76 15.19 -3.57
CA ALA A 183 -3.87 16.48 -4.28
C ALA A 183 -2.66 17.40 -4.02
N ASN A 184 -2.16 17.44 -2.78
CA ASN A 184 -0.97 18.22 -2.42
C ASN A 184 0.32 17.72 -3.11
N VAL A 185 0.39 16.44 -3.43
CA VAL A 185 1.51 15.85 -4.18
C VAL A 185 1.38 16.10 -5.69
N GLY A 186 0.17 16.38 -6.19
CA GLY A 186 -0.10 16.68 -7.59
C GLY A 186 -0.98 15.66 -8.31
N PHE A 187 -1.58 14.71 -7.59
CA PHE A 187 -2.55 13.79 -8.18
C PHE A 187 -3.91 14.47 -8.40
N THR A 188 -4.54 14.17 -9.53
CA THR A 188 -5.96 14.41 -9.76
C THR A 188 -6.76 13.23 -9.24
N ILE A 189 -7.68 13.45 -8.30
CA ILE A 189 -8.51 12.37 -7.74
C ILE A 189 -9.55 11.93 -8.78
N THR A 190 -9.50 10.68 -9.18
CA THR A 190 -10.41 10.09 -10.18
C THR A 190 -11.47 9.18 -9.58
N ASP A 191 -11.19 8.59 -8.41
CA ASP A 191 -12.16 7.80 -7.64
C ASP A 191 -11.87 7.91 -6.15
N SER A 192 -12.94 7.88 -5.34
CA SER A 192 -12.81 7.94 -3.90
C SER A 192 -14.08 7.36 -3.26
N ARG A 193 -13.96 6.19 -2.63
CA ARG A 193 -15.10 5.48 -2.10
C ARG A 193 -14.83 4.76 -0.77
N GLN A 194 -15.87 4.61 0.02
CA GLN A 194 -15.89 3.73 1.18
C GLN A 194 -16.23 2.31 0.72
N ILE A 195 -15.43 1.33 1.14
CA ILE A 195 -15.60 -0.07 0.74
C ILE A 195 -16.44 -0.82 1.78
N ARG A 196 -15.95 -0.84 3.03
CA ARG A 196 -16.60 -1.54 4.12
C ARG A 196 -16.13 -0.99 5.47
N GLY A 197 -17.08 -0.60 6.33
CA GLY A 197 -16.74 -0.06 7.65
C GLY A 197 -15.78 1.13 7.55
N MET A 198 -14.57 0.99 8.05
CA MET A 198 -13.53 2.02 7.97
C MET A 198 -12.57 1.88 6.77
N ILE A 199 -12.77 0.85 5.94
CA ILE A 199 -11.94 0.61 4.75
C ILE A 199 -12.40 1.52 3.62
N TYR A 200 -11.47 2.23 3.01
CA TYR A 200 -11.70 3.10 1.86
C TYR A 200 -10.66 2.88 0.77
N THR A 201 -10.99 3.27 -0.46
CA THR A 201 -10.05 3.34 -1.57
C THR A 201 -10.09 4.74 -2.18
N VAL A 202 -8.92 5.28 -2.47
CA VAL A 202 -8.74 6.55 -3.19
C VAL A 202 -7.81 6.31 -4.37
N THR A 203 -8.22 6.77 -5.56
CA THR A 203 -7.43 6.68 -6.78
C THR A 203 -7.06 8.07 -7.25
N GLY A 204 -5.77 8.32 -7.40
CA GLY A 204 -5.21 9.52 -7.97
C GLY A 204 -4.51 9.23 -9.29
N LYS A 205 -4.69 10.11 -10.27
CA LYS A 205 -4.03 10.07 -11.57
C LYS A 205 -2.90 11.08 -11.62
N LYS A 206 -1.72 10.67 -12.10
CA LYS A 206 -0.64 11.58 -12.46
C LYS A 206 -0.95 12.16 -13.83
N GLU A 207 -1.25 13.49 -13.89
CA GLU A 207 -1.59 14.13 -15.15
C GLU A 207 -0.41 14.14 -16.12
N THR A 208 -0.71 14.15 -17.41
CA THR A 208 0.27 14.32 -18.49
C THR A 208 0.75 15.78 -18.48
N ARG A 209 2.04 15.97 -18.38
CA ARG A 209 2.66 17.30 -18.56
C ARG A 209 2.75 17.64 -20.04
#